data_794bfbd83382d304fe1f023ded5e83d2
#
_entry.id   794bfbd83382d304fe1f023ded5e83d2
#
_cell.length_a   1.000
_cell.length_b   1.000
_cell.length_c   1.000
_cell.angle_alpha   90.00
_cell.angle_beta   90.00
_cell.angle_gamma   90.00
#
_symmetry.space_group_name_H-M   'P 1'
#
loop_
_entity.id
_entity.type
_entity.pdbx_description
1 polymer ?
#
loop_
_entity_poly.entity_id
_entity_poly.type
_entity_poly.pdbx_seq_one_letter_code
_entity_poly.pdbx_strand_id
1 'polypeptide(L)'
;MPAHIVQVPRKRLQVVFQELSCDICSSLGLAVVFFFVMLFALSVSESFKYRSKFTFFILASAIAAGIWIPFMFCRMRSWKNAIMPARGVVIIAKMLGINYHLRGRENIVKDTGCVVLINHQSSLDLCVLGKLWLSMDRCSVISKKEILYLGPFGLACWLWGTVFINRGNVEESRQTINATAESIRLTKRRLLLFPEGHRHSNNTLLPFKKGAFHVAIKSQMPIQPIVVSKYYFLNDKRKQFHSGNSYITILPPIPTTGMTKDDLPELMQQVYTVMNTTFVKSTRECFADHIEEESLKDE
;
A
#
# COMPACT_ATOMS: atom_id res chain seq x y z
N MET A 1 -35.60 -1.44 -66.52
CA MET A 1 -36.08 -2.40 -65.49
C MET A 1 -36.39 -1.65 -64.22
N PRO A 2 -37.63 -1.58 -63.78
CA PRO A 2 -37.97 -0.86 -62.52
C PRO A 2 -37.61 -1.71 -61.32
N ALA A 3 -36.93 -1.10 -60.37
CA ALA A 3 -36.57 -1.73 -59.11
C ALA A 3 -37.85 -2.06 -58.27
N HIS A 4 -38.11 -3.30 -57.99
CA HIS A 4 -39.14 -3.73 -57.07
C HIS A 4 -38.74 -3.34 -55.65
N ILE A 5 -39.35 -2.29 -55.12
CA ILE A 5 -39.27 -1.94 -53.70
C ILE A 5 -40.13 -2.95 -52.96
N VAL A 6 -39.46 -3.87 -52.25
CA VAL A 6 -40.12 -4.85 -51.38
C VAL A 6 -40.71 -4.07 -50.20
N GLN A 7 -42.01 -3.85 -50.21
CA GLN A 7 -42.75 -3.28 -49.06
C GLN A 7 -42.84 -4.35 -47.97
N VAL A 8 -42.08 -4.16 -46.91
CA VAL A 8 -42.20 -5.01 -45.70
C VAL A 8 -43.55 -4.65 -45.02
N PRO A 9 -44.44 -5.65 -44.78
CA PRO A 9 -45.77 -5.40 -44.20
C PRO A 9 -45.63 -4.74 -42.83
N ARG A 10 -46.29 -3.61 -42.58
CA ARG A 10 -46.28 -2.86 -41.31
C ARG A 10 -46.49 -3.75 -40.05
N LYS A 11 -47.32 -4.81 -40.17
CA LYS A 11 -47.53 -5.79 -39.10
C LYS A 11 -46.26 -6.58 -38.69
N ARG A 12 -45.37 -6.93 -39.63
CA ARG A 12 -44.09 -7.57 -39.29
C ARG A 12 -43.14 -6.62 -38.54
N LEU A 13 -43.10 -5.38 -38.94
CA LEU A 13 -42.29 -4.37 -38.24
C LEU A 13 -42.76 -4.14 -36.77
N GLN A 14 -44.09 -4.10 -36.56
CA GLN A 14 -44.67 -3.95 -35.20
C GLN A 14 -44.36 -5.16 -34.30
N VAL A 15 -44.41 -6.36 -34.82
CA VAL A 15 -44.07 -7.58 -34.03
C VAL A 15 -42.55 -7.57 -33.65
N VAL A 16 -41.66 -7.23 -34.59
CA VAL A 16 -40.22 -7.14 -34.33
C VAL A 16 -39.90 -6.06 -33.31
N PHE A 17 -40.54 -4.89 -33.38
CA PHE A 17 -40.40 -3.83 -32.38
C PHE A 17 -40.91 -4.22 -31.01
N GLN A 18 -42.00 -5.02 -30.95
CA GLN A 18 -42.59 -5.47 -29.72
C GLN A 18 -41.74 -6.58 -29.06
N GLU A 19 -41.15 -7.48 -29.85
CA GLU A 19 -40.19 -8.49 -29.37
C GLU A 19 -38.90 -7.80 -28.87
N LEU A 20 -38.29 -6.88 -29.63
CA LEU A 20 -37.14 -6.10 -29.23
C LEU A 20 -37.36 -5.29 -27.95
N SER A 21 -38.53 -4.66 -27.80
CA SER A 21 -38.86 -3.92 -26.58
C SER A 21 -39.07 -4.84 -25.38
N CYS A 22 -39.61 -6.05 -25.58
CA CYS A 22 -39.76 -7.05 -24.54
C CYS A 22 -38.39 -7.61 -24.06
N ASP A 23 -37.47 -7.87 -24.99
CA ASP A 23 -36.12 -8.34 -24.69
C ASP A 23 -35.29 -7.29 -23.97
N ILE A 24 -35.41 -6.02 -24.37
CA ILE A 24 -34.73 -4.92 -23.67
C ILE A 24 -35.31 -4.72 -22.27
N CYS A 25 -36.64 -4.77 -22.10
CA CYS A 25 -37.27 -4.69 -20.79
C CYS A 25 -36.89 -5.87 -19.88
N SER A 26 -36.80 -7.07 -20.42
CA SER A 26 -36.39 -8.27 -19.64
C SER A 26 -34.92 -8.21 -19.25
N SER A 27 -34.02 -7.76 -20.14
CA SER A 27 -32.60 -7.59 -19.84
C SER A 27 -32.34 -6.49 -18.81
N LEU A 28 -33.08 -5.36 -18.88
CA LEU A 28 -33.02 -4.30 -17.89
C LEU A 28 -33.54 -4.77 -16.53
N GLY A 29 -34.64 -5.52 -16.51
CA GLY A 29 -35.19 -6.13 -15.30
C GLY A 29 -34.21 -7.09 -14.64
N LEU A 30 -33.57 -7.96 -15.42
CA LEU A 30 -32.49 -8.85 -14.92
C LEU A 30 -31.30 -8.07 -14.36
N ALA A 31 -30.86 -7.01 -15.01
CA ALA A 31 -29.79 -6.15 -14.54
C ALA A 31 -30.12 -5.47 -13.19
N VAL A 32 -31.36 -5.01 -13.04
CA VAL A 32 -31.85 -4.43 -11.78
C VAL A 32 -31.91 -5.45 -10.66
N VAL A 33 -32.44 -6.65 -10.93
CA VAL A 33 -32.47 -7.75 -9.94
C VAL A 33 -31.05 -8.13 -9.56
N PHE A 34 -30.15 -8.29 -10.51
CA PHE A 34 -28.75 -8.61 -10.24
C PHE A 34 -28.07 -7.53 -9.37
N PHE A 35 -28.35 -6.26 -9.64
CA PHE A 35 -27.84 -5.12 -8.86
C PHE A 35 -28.33 -5.19 -7.40
N PHE A 36 -29.62 -5.45 -7.17
CA PHE A 36 -30.16 -5.59 -5.80
C PHE A 36 -29.64 -6.82 -5.08
N VAL A 37 -29.49 -7.96 -5.77
CA VAL A 37 -28.88 -9.19 -5.21
C VAL A 37 -27.42 -8.91 -4.82
N MET A 38 -26.69 -8.19 -5.65
CA MET A 38 -25.32 -7.78 -5.34
C MET A 38 -25.26 -6.86 -4.13
N LEU A 39 -26.14 -5.85 -4.04
CA LEU A 39 -26.23 -4.97 -2.88
C LEU A 39 -26.58 -5.75 -1.61
N PHE A 40 -27.50 -6.69 -1.70
CA PHE A 40 -27.85 -7.58 -0.58
C PHE A 40 -26.66 -8.45 -0.16
N ALA A 41 -25.95 -9.06 -1.10
CA ALA A 41 -24.74 -9.84 -0.83
C ALA A 41 -23.63 -8.98 -0.16
N LEU A 42 -23.48 -7.73 -0.58
CA LEU A 42 -22.57 -6.75 0.05
C LEU A 42 -22.98 -6.45 1.51
N SER A 43 -24.27 -6.36 1.78
CA SER A 43 -24.79 -6.03 3.10
C SER A 43 -24.74 -7.21 4.09
N VAL A 44 -24.75 -8.44 3.63
CA VAL A 44 -24.86 -9.65 4.48
C VAL A 44 -23.55 -10.43 4.58
N SER A 45 -22.79 -10.58 3.49
CA SER A 45 -21.61 -11.45 3.45
C SER A 45 -20.32 -10.70 3.80
N GLU A 46 -19.71 -10.98 4.96
CA GLU A 46 -18.41 -10.44 5.36
C GLU A 46 -17.30 -10.79 4.34
N SER A 47 -17.31 -12.01 3.80
CA SER A 47 -16.35 -12.42 2.77
C SER A 47 -16.48 -11.61 1.47
N PHE A 48 -17.71 -11.23 1.10
CA PHE A 48 -17.95 -10.40 -0.08
C PHE A 48 -17.50 -8.96 0.16
N LYS A 49 -17.86 -8.37 1.31
CA LYS A 49 -17.38 -7.03 1.74
C LYS A 49 -15.85 -6.96 1.76
N TYR A 50 -15.20 -7.96 2.35
CA TYR A 50 -13.74 -8.07 2.40
C TYR A 50 -13.12 -8.04 0.99
N ARG A 51 -13.59 -8.92 0.10
CA ARG A 51 -13.08 -8.99 -1.28
C ARG A 51 -13.33 -7.70 -2.06
N SER A 52 -14.53 -7.14 -1.95
CA SER A 52 -14.91 -5.89 -2.62
C SER A 52 -14.08 -4.72 -2.16
N LYS A 53 -13.85 -4.56 -0.84
CA LYS A 53 -12.97 -3.51 -0.30
C LYS A 53 -11.53 -3.65 -0.80
N PHE A 54 -10.97 -4.88 -0.83
CA PHE A 54 -9.63 -5.11 -1.37
C PHE A 54 -9.55 -4.88 -2.88
N THR A 55 -10.55 -5.33 -3.65
CA THR A 55 -10.62 -5.07 -5.09
C THR A 55 -10.70 -3.58 -5.37
N PHE A 56 -11.57 -2.86 -4.67
CA PHE A 56 -11.65 -1.40 -4.74
C PHE A 56 -10.30 -0.75 -4.41
N PHE A 57 -9.66 -1.16 -3.31
CA PHE A 57 -8.35 -0.65 -2.90
C PHE A 57 -7.28 -0.83 -3.98
N ILE A 58 -7.20 -2.03 -4.57
CA ILE A 58 -6.20 -2.34 -5.61
C ILE A 58 -6.46 -1.52 -6.87
N LEU A 59 -7.70 -1.52 -7.37
CA LEU A 59 -8.07 -0.80 -8.59
C LEU A 59 -7.93 0.72 -8.42
N ALA A 60 -8.45 1.29 -7.34
CA ALA A 60 -8.36 2.70 -7.05
C ALA A 60 -6.90 3.16 -6.87
N SER A 61 -6.06 2.35 -6.21
CA SER A 61 -4.62 2.64 -6.06
C SER A 61 -3.88 2.58 -7.41
N ALA A 62 -4.23 1.63 -8.27
CA ALA A 62 -3.66 1.53 -9.62
C ALA A 62 -4.07 2.75 -10.48
N ILE A 63 -5.32 3.18 -10.41
CA ILE A 63 -5.81 4.40 -11.08
C ILE A 63 -5.11 5.64 -10.52
N ALA A 64 -5.04 5.78 -9.18
CA ALA A 64 -4.39 6.91 -8.52
C ALA A 64 -2.89 7.02 -8.86
N ALA A 65 -2.22 5.91 -9.16
CA ALA A 65 -0.85 5.92 -9.68
C ALA A 65 -0.80 6.20 -11.19
N GLY A 66 -1.67 5.55 -11.96
CA GLY A 66 -1.67 5.54 -13.43
C GLY A 66 -1.99 6.89 -14.06
N ILE A 67 -2.96 7.62 -13.51
CA ILE A 67 -3.42 8.91 -14.06
C ILE A 67 -2.31 9.97 -14.11
N TRP A 68 -1.28 9.85 -13.27
CA TRP A 68 -0.17 10.80 -13.21
C TRP A 68 1.03 10.40 -14.09
N ILE A 69 1.02 9.22 -14.71
CA ILE A 69 2.13 8.72 -15.52
C ILE A 69 2.59 9.72 -16.59
N PRO A 70 1.71 10.36 -17.39
CA PRO A 70 2.15 11.32 -18.39
C PRO A 70 3.01 12.46 -17.81
N PHE A 71 2.62 12.96 -16.64
CA PHE A 71 3.36 14.03 -15.95
C PHE A 71 4.67 13.56 -15.31
N MET A 72 4.74 12.28 -14.93
CA MET A 72 5.94 11.69 -14.32
C MET A 72 7.10 11.58 -15.31
N PHE A 73 6.84 11.50 -16.61
CA PHE A 73 7.88 11.48 -17.65
C PHE A 73 8.68 12.78 -17.69
N CYS A 74 8.12 13.91 -17.26
CA CYS A 74 8.84 15.19 -17.17
C CYS A 74 9.99 15.15 -16.12
N ARG A 75 9.93 14.22 -15.17
CA ARG A 75 10.93 14.09 -14.08
C ARG A 75 11.17 12.62 -13.74
N MET A 76 11.66 11.85 -14.70
CA MET A 76 11.88 10.41 -14.53
C MET A 76 12.71 10.09 -13.28
N ARG A 77 12.37 9.01 -12.58
CA ARG A 77 13.04 8.51 -11.38
C ARG A 77 13.09 9.50 -10.21
N SER A 78 12.15 10.44 -10.15
CA SER A 78 12.06 11.44 -9.08
C SER A 78 11.06 11.02 -8.00
N TRP A 79 11.47 11.08 -6.75
CA TRP A 79 10.60 10.84 -5.58
C TRP A 79 9.36 11.76 -5.56
N LYS A 80 9.44 12.94 -6.17
CA LYS A 80 8.32 13.90 -6.27
C LYS A 80 7.16 13.35 -7.08
N ASN A 81 7.41 12.42 -7.98
CA ASN A 81 6.37 11.77 -8.79
C ASN A 81 5.38 10.94 -7.95
N ALA A 82 5.78 10.48 -6.76
CA ALA A 82 4.89 9.74 -5.88
C ALA A 82 3.98 10.63 -5.01
N ILE A 83 4.17 11.96 -4.99
CA ILE A 83 3.40 12.85 -4.11
C ILE A 83 1.88 12.79 -4.43
N MET A 84 1.51 12.86 -5.70
CA MET A 84 0.09 12.82 -6.09
C MET A 84 -0.52 11.42 -5.89
N PRO A 85 0.11 10.31 -6.33
CA PRO A 85 -0.30 8.96 -5.94
C PRO A 85 -0.41 8.76 -4.43
N ALA A 86 0.53 9.28 -3.65
CA ALA A 86 0.50 9.19 -2.19
C ALA A 86 -0.72 9.91 -1.58
N ARG A 87 -1.10 11.09 -2.10
CA ARG A 87 -2.35 11.75 -1.71
C ARG A 87 -3.57 10.89 -2.07
N GLY A 88 -3.58 10.32 -3.27
CA GLY A 88 -4.65 9.44 -3.73
C GLY A 88 -4.84 8.24 -2.81
N VAL A 89 -3.78 7.52 -2.47
CA VAL A 89 -3.89 6.33 -1.61
C VAL A 89 -4.29 6.67 -0.16
N VAL A 90 -3.92 7.85 0.35
CA VAL A 90 -4.39 8.33 1.67
C VAL A 90 -5.89 8.66 1.65
N ILE A 91 -6.40 9.21 0.54
CA ILE A 91 -7.84 9.44 0.36
C ILE A 91 -8.58 8.11 0.28
N ILE A 92 -8.07 7.14 -0.48
CA ILE A 92 -8.63 5.78 -0.58
C ILE A 92 -8.70 5.12 0.80
N ALA A 93 -7.67 5.26 1.64
CA ALA A 93 -7.71 4.75 3.02
C ALA A 93 -8.89 5.34 3.80
N LYS A 94 -9.10 6.66 3.74
CA LYS A 94 -10.25 7.33 4.38
C LYS A 94 -11.59 6.85 3.84
N MET A 95 -11.72 6.64 2.52
CA MET A 95 -12.94 6.08 1.91
C MET A 95 -13.24 4.66 2.39
N LEU A 96 -12.20 3.89 2.73
CA LEU A 96 -12.33 2.55 3.32
C LEU A 96 -12.59 2.60 4.85
N GLY A 97 -12.67 3.79 5.43
CA GLY A 97 -12.86 3.99 6.87
C GLY A 97 -11.60 3.75 7.71
N ILE A 98 -10.40 3.86 7.09
CA ILE A 98 -9.13 3.66 7.79
C ILE A 98 -8.48 5.00 8.07
N ASN A 99 -8.20 5.27 9.35
CA ASN A 99 -7.50 6.47 9.78
C ASN A 99 -6.11 6.12 10.30
N TYR A 100 -5.08 6.77 9.73
CA TYR A 100 -3.70 6.62 10.17
C TYR A 100 -3.26 7.86 10.95
N HIS A 101 -2.88 7.67 12.22
CA HIS A 101 -2.39 8.72 13.11
C HIS A 101 -0.87 8.65 13.19
N LEU A 102 -0.20 9.70 12.73
CA LEU A 102 1.25 9.78 12.70
C LEU A 102 1.77 10.45 13.98
N ARG A 103 2.62 9.72 14.73
CA ARG A 103 3.26 10.12 15.99
C ARG A 103 4.78 10.17 15.82
N GLY A 104 5.46 11.00 16.60
CA GLY A 104 6.94 11.08 16.61
C GLY A 104 7.55 11.78 15.41
N ARG A 105 6.87 12.78 14.84
CA ARG A 105 7.38 13.54 13.68
C ARG A 105 8.69 14.27 13.96
N GLU A 106 8.92 14.65 15.21
CA GLU A 106 10.14 15.28 15.72
C GLU A 106 11.38 14.39 15.52
N ASN A 107 11.19 13.07 15.51
CA ASN A 107 12.26 12.09 15.32
C ASN A 107 12.71 11.93 13.86
N ILE A 108 12.02 12.55 12.89
CA ILE A 108 12.38 12.42 11.47
C ILE A 108 13.79 12.94 11.24
N VAL A 109 14.66 12.08 10.69
CA VAL A 109 16.01 12.46 10.26
C VAL A 109 15.92 13.55 9.18
N LYS A 110 16.54 14.72 9.41
CA LYS A 110 16.41 15.89 8.53
C LYS A 110 17.60 16.09 7.61
N ASP A 111 18.80 15.99 8.13
CA ASP A 111 20.02 16.51 7.50
C ASP A 111 20.75 15.49 6.62
N THR A 112 20.45 14.19 6.82
CA THR A 112 21.10 13.10 6.11
C THR A 112 20.09 12.19 5.41
N GLY A 113 20.59 11.24 4.61
CA GLY A 113 19.80 10.05 4.21
C GLY A 113 19.61 9.14 5.43
N CYS A 114 18.68 8.19 5.31
CA CYS A 114 18.50 7.17 6.32
C CYS A 114 17.90 5.90 5.72
N VAL A 115 18.04 4.80 6.45
CA VAL A 115 17.36 3.54 6.17
C VAL A 115 16.12 3.46 7.04
N VAL A 116 14.94 3.58 6.45
CA VAL A 116 13.66 3.56 7.16
C VAL A 116 13.14 2.13 7.21
N LEU A 117 13.00 1.58 8.41
CA LEU A 117 12.47 0.23 8.64
C LEU A 117 11.03 0.31 9.11
N ILE A 118 10.13 -0.41 8.43
CA ILE A 118 8.70 -0.42 8.70
C ILE A 118 8.24 -1.87 8.82
N ASN A 119 7.45 -2.24 9.84
CA ASN A 119 6.86 -3.58 9.91
C ASN A 119 5.82 -3.80 8.81
N HIS A 120 5.62 -5.07 8.41
CA HIS A 120 4.83 -5.42 7.21
C HIS A 120 3.63 -6.31 7.54
N GLN A 121 2.42 -5.81 7.36
CA GLN A 121 1.20 -6.50 7.77
C GLN A 121 0.28 -6.86 6.60
N SER A 122 0.06 -5.92 5.67
CA SER A 122 -0.96 -6.05 4.65
C SER A 122 -0.61 -5.30 3.37
N SER A 123 -1.42 -5.46 2.33
CA SER A 123 -1.41 -4.57 1.16
C SER A 123 -1.75 -3.12 1.53
N LEU A 124 -2.47 -2.92 2.64
CA LEU A 124 -2.82 -1.60 3.17
C LEU A 124 -1.59 -0.80 3.64
N ASP A 125 -0.42 -1.43 3.81
CA ASP A 125 0.83 -0.73 4.10
C ASP A 125 1.24 0.24 2.98
N LEU A 126 0.65 0.11 1.80
CA LEU A 126 0.75 1.13 0.74
C LEU A 126 0.19 2.49 1.21
N CYS A 127 -0.86 2.50 2.05
CA CYS A 127 -1.41 3.72 2.65
C CYS A 127 -0.43 4.33 3.66
N VAL A 128 0.25 3.48 4.43
CA VAL A 128 1.33 3.90 5.35
C VAL A 128 2.47 4.54 4.56
N LEU A 129 2.93 3.89 3.49
CA LEU A 129 3.95 4.46 2.61
C LEU A 129 3.50 5.81 2.04
N GLY A 130 2.24 5.94 1.61
CA GLY A 130 1.67 7.21 1.15
C GLY A 130 1.69 8.29 2.24
N LYS A 131 1.30 7.96 3.47
CA LYS A 131 1.31 8.89 4.61
C LYS A 131 2.73 9.35 4.95
N LEU A 132 3.69 8.42 4.95
CA LEU A 132 5.10 8.72 5.19
C LEU A 132 5.71 9.57 4.06
N TRP A 133 5.37 9.29 2.80
CA TRP A 133 5.84 10.06 1.64
C TRP A 133 5.41 11.52 1.69
N LEU A 134 4.22 11.78 2.23
CA LEU A 134 3.71 13.16 2.43
C LEU A 134 4.31 13.86 3.67
N SER A 135 4.92 13.09 4.56
CA SER A 135 5.49 13.60 5.82
C SER A 135 7.01 13.72 5.80
N MET A 136 7.67 12.95 4.91
CA MET A 136 9.11 12.91 4.72
C MET A 136 9.45 13.13 3.25
N ASP A 137 10.41 13.96 2.95
CA ASP A 137 10.92 14.17 1.59
C ASP A 137 11.91 13.08 1.15
N ARG A 138 12.29 13.06 -0.13
CA ARG A 138 13.31 12.19 -0.73
C ARG A 138 13.15 10.70 -0.46
N CYS A 139 11.90 10.25 -0.27
CA CYS A 139 11.60 8.85 -0.06
C CYS A 139 11.87 8.00 -1.31
N SER A 140 12.35 6.77 -1.11
CA SER A 140 12.48 5.73 -2.11
C SER A 140 12.16 4.39 -1.45
N VAL A 141 11.44 3.51 -2.12
CA VAL A 141 11.05 2.19 -1.58
C VAL A 141 11.87 1.10 -2.23
N ILE A 142 12.28 0.10 -1.45
CA ILE A 142 12.76 -1.17 -2.01
C ILE A 142 11.59 -2.10 -2.22
N SER A 143 11.47 -2.63 -3.43
CA SER A 143 10.43 -3.59 -3.79
C SER A 143 11.00 -4.79 -4.56
N LYS A 144 10.22 -5.87 -4.63
CA LYS A 144 10.56 -7.03 -5.46
C LYS A 144 10.39 -6.68 -6.96
N LYS A 145 11.23 -7.28 -7.81
CA LYS A 145 11.28 -6.98 -9.25
C LYS A 145 9.96 -7.24 -9.97
N GLU A 146 9.16 -8.21 -9.49
CA GLU A 146 7.86 -8.58 -10.07
C GLU A 146 6.83 -7.45 -10.02
N ILE A 147 6.98 -6.50 -9.08
CA ILE A 147 6.12 -5.31 -9.01
C ILE A 147 6.23 -4.45 -10.28
N LEU A 148 7.41 -4.44 -10.93
CA LEU A 148 7.63 -3.71 -12.18
C LEU A 148 6.67 -4.17 -13.30
N TYR A 149 6.26 -5.43 -13.27
CA TYR A 149 5.39 -6.04 -14.28
C TYR A 149 3.89 -5.88 -14.01
N LEU A 150 3.51 -5.12 -12.98
CA LEU A 150 2.10 -4.83 -12.66
C LEU A 150 1.53 -3.66 -13.50
N GLY A 151 1.79 -3.66 -14.81
CA GLY A 151 1.24 -2.69 -15.76
C GLY A 151 1.50 -1.22 -15.35
N PRO A 152 0.48 -0.34 -15.41
CA PRO A 152 0.64 1.09 -15.08
C PRO A 152 1.18 1.35 -13.68
N PHE A 153 0.81 0.54 -12.70
CA PHE A 153 1.33 0.67 -11.33
C PHE A 153 2.83 0.39 -11.25
N GLY A 154 3.31 -0.65 -11.94
CA GLY A 154 4.74 -0.96 -12.00
C GLY A 154 5.55 0.14 -12.67
N LEU A 155 5.04 0.68 -13.78
CA LEU A 155 5.66 1.82 -14.48
C LEU A 155 5.71 3.07 -13.58
N ALA A 156 4.62 3.39 -12.88
CA ALA A 156 4.60 4.49 -11.92
C ALA A 156 5.65 4.29 -10.82
N CYS A 157 5.75 3.06 -10.25
CA CYS A 157 6.80 2.71 -9.29
C CYS A 157 8.20 2.99 -9.81
N TRP A 158 8.49 2.64 -11.06
CA TRP A 158 9.76 2.92 -11.69
C TRP A 158 9.98 4.44 -11.84
N LEU A 159 8.98 5.17 -12.28
CA LEU A 159 9.06 6.63 -12.54
C LEU A 159 9.27 7.46 -11.26
N TRP A 160 8.80 7.01 -10.09
CA TRP A 160 9.10 7.69 -8.83
C TRP A 160 10.37 7.21 -8.11
N GLY A 161 11.11 6.30 -8.74
CA GLY A 161 12.45 5.92 -8.26
C GLY A 161 12.48 4.76 -7.29
N THR A 162 11.48 3.85 -7.33
CA THR A 162 11.55 2.57 -6.59
C THR A 162 12.81 1.79 -6.99
N VAL A 163 13.47 1.21 -6.01
CA VAL A 163 14.59 0.28 -6.17
C VAL A 163 14.03 -1.15 -6.23
N PHE A 164 14.23 -1.82 -7.35
CA PHE A 164 13.76 -3.20 -7.54
C PHE A 164 14.89 -4.19 -7.25
N ILE A 165 14.58 -5.21 -6.45
CA ILE A 165 15.52 -6.28 -6.07
C ILE A 165 15.02 -7.61 -6.59
N ASN A 166 15.92 -8.34 -7.26
CA ASN A 166 15.71 -9.74 -7.65
C ASN A 166 16.09 -10.66 -6.48
N ARG A 167 15.11 -11.10 -5.72
CA ARG A 167 15.33 -11.96 -4.53
C ARG A 167 15.83 -13.37 -4.87
N GLY A 168 15.67 -13.81 -6.10
CA GLY A 168 16.17 -15.11 -6.60
C GLY A 168 17.65 -15.11 -6.95
N ASN A 169 18.30 -13.93 -7.06
CA ASN A 169 19.70 -13.79 -7.41
C ASN A 169 20.46 -13.03 -6.31
N VAL A 170 21.25 -13.76 -5.53
CA VAL A 170 21.98 -13.21 -4.38
C VAL A 170 23.01 -12.17 -4.80
N GLU A 171 23.74 -12.41 -5.90
CA GLU A 171 24.79 -11.49 -6.36
C GLU A 171 24.18 -10.20 -6.95
N GLU A 172 23.13 -10.29 -7.76
CA GLU A 172 22.38 -9.12 -8.26
C GLU A 172 21.80 -8.30 -7.09
N SER A 173 21.26 -8.98 -6.08
CA SER A 173 20.75 -8.33 -4.87
C SER A 173 21.84 -7.62 -4.09
N ARG A 174 23.03 -8.22 -3.96
CA ARG A 174 24.19 -7.63 -3.29
C ARG A 174 24.70 -6.38 -4.02
N GLN A 175 24.79 -6.44 -5.35
CA GLN A 175 25.17 -5.29 -6.18
C GLN A 175 24.16 -4.15 -6.03
N THR A 176 22.85 -4.46 -6.06
CA THR A 176 21.78 -3.48 -5.87
C THR A 176 21.86 -2.83 -4.48
N ILE A 177 22.11 -3.61 -3.43
CA ILE A 177 22.30 -3.11 -2.05
C ILE A 177 23.49 -2.15 -2.00
N ASN A 178 24.61 -2.51 -2.64
CA ASN A 178 25.80 -1.71 -2.66
C ASN A 178 25.60 -0.35 -3.37
N ALA A 179 24.98 -0.39 -4.55
CA ALA A 179 24.65 0.84 -5.31
C ALA A 179 23.63 1.71 -4.56
N THR A 180 22.68 1.08 -3.87
CA THR A 180 21.67 1.79 -3.08
C THR A 180 22.32 2.49 -1.86
N ALA A 181 23.24 1.84 -1.16
CA ALA A 181 23.95 2.43 -0.04
C ALA A 181 24.72 3.70 -0.46
N GLU A 182 25.42 3.65 -1.59
CA GLU A 182 26.12 4.82 -2.13
C GLU A 182 25.12 5.92 -2.56
N SER A 183 24.02 5.54 -3.21
CA SER A 183 22.98 6.49 -3.61
C SER A 183 22.36 7.22 -2.40
N ILE A 184 22.11 6.53 -1.28
CA ILE A 184 21.55 7.13 -0.06
C ILE A 184 22.53 8.18 0.48
N ARG A 185 23.81 7.85 0.54
CA ARG A 185 24.85 8.74 1.03
C ARG A 185 24.97 10.01 0.21
N LEU A 186 24.99 9.90 -1.13
CA LEU A 186 25.18 11.03 -2.04
C LEU A 186 23.94 11.91 -2.18
N THR A 187 22.75 11.30 -2.22
CA THR A 187 21.50 12.00 -2.53
C THR A 187 20.65 12.33 -1.30
N LYS A 188 21.09 11.94 -0.11
CA LYS A 188 20.36 12.09 1.16
C LYS A 188 18.95 11.49 1.08
N ARG A 189 18.78 10.36 0.36
CA ARG A 189 17.48 9.68 0.23
C ARG A 189 17.13 8.93 1.51
N ARG A 190 15.84 8.83 1.75
CA ARG A 190 15.24 7.95 2.77
C ARG A 190 14.79 6.66 2.10
N LEU A 191 15.46 5.56 2.43
CA LEU A 191 15.20 4.27 1.83
C LEU A 191 14.22 3.49 2.71
N LEU A 192 12.97 3.39 2.27
CA LEU A 192 11.90 2.68 2.98
C LEU A 192 11.89 1.21 2.60
N LEU A 193 11.88 0.34 3.60
CA LEU A 193 11.80 -1.09 3.38
C LEU A 193 11.19 -1.82 4.58
N PHE A 194 10.71 -3.03 4.32
CA PHE A 194 10.11 -3.92 5.29
C PHE A 194 11.13 -5.01 5.67
N PRO A 195 11.74 -4.93 6.88
CA PRO A 195 12.84 -5.84 7.25
C PRO A 195 12.41 -7.29 7.42
N GLU A 196 11.15 -7.56 7.67
CA GLU A 196 10.57 -8.90 7.79
C GLU A 196 10.52 -9.65 6.45
N GLY A 197 10.45 -8.92 5.35
CA GLY A 197 10.51 -9.43 3.99
C GLY A 197 9.23 -10.08 3.46
N HIS A 198 8.24 -10.34 4.29
CA HIS A 198 6.88 -10.76 3.90
C HIS A 198 5.84 -10.26 4.90
N ARG A 199 4.58 -10.25 4.48
CA ARG A 199 3.44 -9.79 5.29
C ARG A 199 3.00 -10.86 6.28
N HIS A 200 2.55 -10.44 7.46
CA HIS A 200 1.97 -11.32 8.46
C HIS A 200 1.02 -10.56 9.39
N SER A 201 0.19 -11.30 10.14
CA SER A 201 -0.76 -10.76 11.11
C SER A 201 -0.51 -11.25 12.54
N ASN A 202 0.74 -11.57 12.89
CA ASN A 202 1.13 -12.04 14.22
C ASN A 202 1.01 -10.93 15.27
N ASN A 203 1.08 -11.29 16.54
CA ASN A 203 1.07 -10.34 17.65
C ASN A 203 2.47 -9.78 17.99
N THR A 204 3.50 -10.30 17.34
CA THR A 204 4.89 -9.86 17.43
C THR A 204 5.49 -9.78 16.04
N LEU A 205 6.54 -9.01 15.87
CA LEU A 205 7.24 -8.87 14.59
C LEU A 205 7.97 -10.19 14.23
N LEU A 206 8.14 -10.42 12.94
CA LEU A 206 8.97 -11.53 12.46
C LEU A 206 10.47 -11.18 12.59
N PRO A 207 11.36 -12.18 12.60
CA PRO A 207 12.80 -11.96 12.55
C PRO A 207 13.19 -11.12 11.33
N PHE A 208 14.07 -10.14 11.54
CA PHE A 208 14.50 -9.23 10.50
C PHE A 208 15.54 -9.84 9.56
N LYS A 209 15.49 -9.50 8.28
CA LYS A 209 16.47 -9.88 7.27
C LYS A 209 17.64 -8.90 7.27
N LYS A 210 18.86 -9.44 7.11
CA LYS A 210 20.13 -8.71 7.19
C LYS A 210 20.29 -7.58 6.15
N GLY A 211 19.61 -7.67 4.98
CA GLY A 211 19.85 -6.80 3.84
C GLY A 211 19.74 -5.30 4.15
N ALA A 212 18.74 -4.88 4.90
CA ALA A 212 18.55 -3.49 5.31
C ALA A 212 19.70 -2.95 6.17
N PHE A 213 20.17 -3.77 7.08
CA PHE A 213 21.25 -3.43 8.02
C PHE A 213 22.60 -3.35 7.30
N HIS A 214 22.83 -4.19 6.30
CA HIS A 214 24.01 -4.05 5.43
C HIS A 214 24.00 -2.72 4.66
N VAL A 215 22.83 -2.26 4.20
CA VAL A 215 22.72 -0.94 3.56
C VAL A 215 23.08 0.15 4.58
N ALA A 216 22.53 0.12 5.79
CA ALA A 216 22.75 1.13 6.82
C ALA A 216 24.23 1.21 7.23
N ILE A 217 24.83 0.07 7.57
CA ILE A 217 26.26 -0.03 7.95
C ILE A 217 27.15 0.44 6.79
N LYS A 218 26.89 -0.01 5.55
CA LYS A 218 27.72 0.35 4.41
C LYS A 218 27.61 1.83 4.05
N SER A 219 26.41 2.41 4.16
CA SER A 219 26.20 3.86 3.90
C SER A 219 26.62 4.73 5.07
N GLN A 220 26.86 4.17 6.26
CA GLN A 220 27.07 4.90 7.53
C GLN A 220 25.90 5.86 7.84
N MET A 221 24.67 5.52 7.36
CA MET A 221 23.47 6.32 7.55
C MET A 221 22.59 5.72 8.63
N PRO A 222 21.95 6.55 9.48
CA PRO A 222 21.15 6.05 10.59
C PRO A 222 19.97 5.19 10.11
N ILE A 223 19.56 4.28 10.96
CA ILE A 223 18.30 3.56 10.82
C ILE A 223 17.21 4.39 11.48
N GLN A 224 16.13 4.66 10.73
CA GLN A 224 14.91 5.28 11.23
C GLN A 224 13.83 4.20 11.42
N PRO A 225 13.60 3.69 12.63
CA PRO A 225 12.54 2.71 12.84
C PRO A 225 11.18 3.40 12.82
N ILE A 226 10.21 2.78 12.15
CA ILE A 226 8.82 3.20 12.13
C ILE A 226 7.94 2.00 12.42
N VAL A 227 7.03 2.13 13.36
CA VAL A 227 6.16 1.05 13.78
C VAL A 227 4.71 1.40 13.46
N VAL A 228 4.03 0.49 12.78
CA VAL A 228 2.60 0.55 12.49
C VAL A 228 1.89 -0.41 13.44
N SER A 229 0.95 0.08 14.25
CA SER A 229 0.15 -0.76 15.14
C SER A 229 -0.60 -1.82 14.34
N LYS A 230 -0.89 -2.97 14.98
CA LYS A 230 -1.60 -4.06 14.32
C LYS A 230 -2.98 -3.59 13.82
N TYR A 231 -3.34 -4.02 12.61
CA TYR A 231 -4.65 -3.75 12.02
C TYR A 231 -5.70 -4.66 12.66
N TYR A 232 -6.27 -4.27 13.81
CA TYR A 232 -7.33 -5.02 14.51
C TYR A 232 -8.61 -5.14 13.67
N PHE A 233 -8.85 -4.18 12.79
CA PHE A 233 -10.00 -4.13 11.88
C PHE A 233 -9.88 -5.05 10.66
N LEU A 234 -8.73 -5.74 10.50
CA LEU A 234 -8.44 -6.62 9.37
C LEU A 234 -8.16 -8.05 9.84
N ASN A 235 -8.93 -9.02 9.36
CA ASN A 235 -8.70 -10.44 9.62
C ASN A 235 -8.78 -11.25 8.32
N ASP A 236 -7.64 -11.63 7.77
CA ASP A 236 -7.55 -12.39 6.52
C ASP A 236 -8.14 -13.80 6.62
N LYS A 237 -8.05 -14.43 7.80
CA LYS A 237 -8.58 -15.79 8.02
C LYS A 237 -10.11 -15.77 8.06
N ARG A 238 -10.70 -14.81 8.76
CA ARG A 238 -12.16 -14.64 8.88
C ARG A 238 -12.76 -13.82 7.74
N LYS A 239 -11.96 -13.31 6.81
CA LYS A 239 -12.40 -12.42 5.72
C LYS A 239 -13.17 -11.21 6.25
N GLN A 240 -12.64 -10.55 7.26
CA GLN A 240 -13.20 -9.35 7.87
C GLN A 240 -12.35 -8.13 7.54
N PHE A 241 -13.01 -7.06 7.12
CA PHE A 241 -12.38 -5.78 6.81
C PHE A 241 -13.34 -4.65 7.25
N HIS A 242 -13.16 -4.19 8.48
CA HIS A 242 -13.95 -3.11 9.08
C HIS A 242 -13.26 -1.76 8.92
N SER A 243 -13.89 -0.71 9.38
CA SER A 243 -13.26 0.60 9.60
C SER A 243 -12.41 0.55 10.87
N GLY A 244 -11.41 1.42 10.97
CA GLY A 244 -10.61 1.48 12.17
C GLY A 244 -9.45 2.46 12.11
N ASN A 245 -8.80 2.63 13.26
CA ASN A 245 -7.64 3.48 13.45
C ASN A 245 -6.35 2.66 13.42
N SER A 246 -5.24 3.27 13.05
CA SER A 246 -3.91 2.68 13.18
C SER A 246 -2.88 3.77 13.50
N TYR A 247 -1.96 3.48 14.39
CA TYR A 247 -0.88 4.37 14.78
C TYR A 247 0.38 4.08 13.99
N ILE A 248 0.94 5.12 13.37
CA ILE A 248 2.26 5.09 12.74
C ILE A 248 3.20 5.86 13.66
N THR A 249 4.09 5.17 14.36
CA THR A 249 5.01 5.75 15.33
C THR A 249 6.42 5.82 14.74
N ILE A 250 6.95 7.02 14.58
CA ILE A 250 8.33 7.27 14.16
C ILE A 250 9.19 7.30 15.43
N LEU A 251 10.12 6.36 15.54
CA LEU A 251 11.01 6.24 16.69
C LEU A 251 12.28 7.06 16.49
N PRO A 252 13.01 7.39 17.56
CA PRO A 252 14.33 8.02 17.45
C PRO A 252 15.25 7.22 16.51
N PRO A 253 16.08 7.91 15.70
CA PRO A 253 16.99 7.23 14.79
C PRO A 253 18.12 6.55 15.56
N ILE A 254 18.54 5.39 15.06
CA ILE A 254 19.66 4.61 15.61
C ILE A 254 20.88 4.86 14.72
N PRO A 255 21.97 5.43 15.25
CA PRO A 255 23.17 5.74 14.48
C PRO A 255 23.89 4.46 14.04
N THR A 256 24.56 4.53 12.89
CA THR A 256 25.41 3.42 12.39
C THR A 256 26.83 3.92 12.05
N THR A 257 27.14 5.17 12.40
CA THR A 257 28.45 5.76 12.15
C THR A 257 29.54 5.01 12.93
N GLY A 258 30.59 4.58 12.24
CA GLY A 258 31.68 3.78 12.80
C GLY A 258 31.39 2.29 12.90
N MET A 259 30.13 1.86 12.68
CA MET A 259 29.77 0.43 12.71
C MET A 259 30.36 -0.34 11.53
N THR A 260 30.70 -1.57 11.80
CA THR A 260 31.26 -2.54 10.86
C THR A 260 30.31 -3.73 10.66
N LYS A 261 30.70 -4.72 9.87
CA LYS A 261 29.91 -5.94 9.69
C LYS A 261 29.82 -6.78 10.97
N ASP A 262 30.75 -6.62 11.89
CA ASP A 262 30.79 -7.38 13.14
C ASP A 262 29.72 -6.87 14.12
N ASP A 263 29.33 -5.61 14.02
CA ASP A 263 28.27 -4.99 14.83
C ASP A 263 26.85 -5.36 14.34
N LEU A 264 26.74 -6.05 13.18
CA LEU A 264 25.46 -6.35 12.54
C LEU A 264 24.47 -7.11 13.44
N PRO A 265 24.86 -8.17 14.19
CA PRO A 265 23.93 -8.91 15.04
C PRO A 265 23.35 -8.04 16.17
N GLU A 266 24.20 -7.24 16.81
CA GLU A 266 23.81 -6.35 17.91
C GLU A 266 22.85 -5.25 17.42
N LEU A 267 23.18 -4.59 16.30
CA LEU A 267 22.32 -3.58 15.67
C LEU A 267 20.96 -4.17 15.30
N MET A 268 20.92 -5.38 14.73
CA MET A 268 19.68 -6.07 14.40
C MET A 268 18.83 -6.33 15.63
N GLN A 269 19.43 -6.82 16.71
CA GLN A 269 18.74 -7.10 17.97
C GLN A 269 18.21 -5.83 18.62
N GLN A 270 19.02 -4.77 18.66
CA GLN A 270 18.61 -3.47 19.18
C GLN A 270 17.38 -2.92 18.45
N VAL A 271 17.44 -2.88 17.11
CA VAL A 271 16.33 -2.37 16.27
C VAL A 271 15.09 -3.24 16.43
N TYR A 272 15.24 -4.57 16.42
CA TYR A 272 14.14 -5.50 16.62
C TYR A 272 13.44 -5.27 17.96
N THR A 273 14.21 -5.19 19.04
CA THR A 273 13.68 -5.00 20.40
C THR A 273 12.87 -3.72 20.51
N VAL A 274 13.42 -2.59 20.04
CA VAL A 274 12.75 -1.30 20.08
C VAL A 274 11.47 -1.32 19.25
N MET A 275 11.52 -1.85 18.02
CA MET A 275 10.35 -1.93 17.14
C MET A 275 9.29 -2.88 17.68
N ASN A 276 9.66 -4.07 18.18
CA ASN A 276 8.70 -5.06 18.68
C ASN A 276 8.03 -4.58 19.99
N THR A 277 8.77 -3.98 20.90
CA THR A 277 8.21 -3.38 22.13
C THR A 277 7.20 -2.29 21.79
N THR A 278 7.55 -1.40 20.84
CA THR A 278 6.64 -0.35 20.38
C THR A 278 5.44 -0.91 19.64
N PHE A 279 5.61 -1.97 18.83
CA PHE A 279 4.52 -2.63 18.13
C PHE A 279 3.46 -3.18 19.10
N VAL A 280 3.90 -3.90 20.12
CA VAL A 280 3.01 -4.46 21.16
C VAL A 280 2.31 -3.35 21.93
N LYS A 281 3.06 -2.31 22.35
CA LYS A 281 2.51 -1.17 23.10
C LYS A 281 1.48 -0.39 22.27
N SER A 282 1.88 0.07 21.07
CA SER A 282 0.99 0.87 20.21
C SER A 282 -0.24 0.10 19.72
N THR A 283 -0.13 -1.23 19.60
CA THR A 283 -1.26 -2.10 19.26
C THR A 283 -2.28 -2.14 20.40
N ARG A 284 -1.82 -2.25 21.64
CA ARG A 284 -2.70 -2.23 22.83
C ARG A 284 -3.39 -0.87 22.97
N GLU A 285 -2.66 0.22 22.84
CA GLU A 285 -3.20 1.59 22.88
C GLU A 285 -4.28 1.76 21.81
N CYS A 286 -3.97 1.45 20.56
CA CYS A 286 -4.89 1.62 19.45
C CYS A 286 -6.18 0.78 19.60
N PHE A 287 -6.09 -0.40 20.21
CA PHE A 287 -7.25 -1.23 20.50
C PHE A 287 -8.07 -0.71 21.68
N ALA A 288 -7.42 -0.20 22.72
CA ALA A 288 -8.11 0.42 23.86
C ALA A 288 -8.89 1.66 23.44
N ASP A 289 -8.26 2.56 22.67
CA ASP A 289 -8.92 3.76 22.14
C ASP A 289 -10.14 3.41 21.25
N HIS A 290 -10.06 2.29 20.50
CA HIS A 290 -11.20 1.82 19.69
C HIS A 290 -12.39 1.38 20.56
N ILE A 291 -12.14 0.64 21.65
CA ILE A 291 -13.20 0.19 22.58
C ILE A 291 -13.86 1.41 23.22
N GLU A 292 -13.08 2.41 23.64
CA GLU A 292 -13.60 3.63 24.24
C GLU A 292 -14.46 4.43 23.25
N GLU A 293 -14.00 4.57 21.97
CA GLU A 293 -14.77 5.22 20.91
C GLU A 293 -16.10 4.49 20.59
N GLU A 294 -16.15 3.16 20.70
CA GLU A 294 -17.38 2.40 20.49
C GLU A 294 -18.34 2.58 21.67
N SER A 295 -17.86 2.52 22.90
CA SER A 295 -18.71 2.71 24.09
C SER A 295 -19.40 4.08 24.14
N LEU A 296 -18.70 5.13 23.68
CA LEU A 296 -19.26 6.49 23.62
C LEU A 296 -20.31 6.70 22.50
N LYS A 297 -20.41 5.79 21.54
CA LYS A 297 -21.44 5.84 20.47
C LYS A 297 -22.73 5.12 20.85
N ASP A 298 -22.66 4.24 21.84
CA ASP A 298 -23.80 3.47 22.33
C ASP A 298 -24.51 4.18 23.49
N GLU A 299 -23.95 5.29 24.02
CA GLU A 299 -24.57 6.24 24.94
C GLU A 299 -25.29 7.38 24.17
#